data_84ba5208b771438db37939ba26cdb55c
#
_entry.id   84ba5208b771438db37939ba26cdb55c
#
_cell.length_a   1.000
_cell.length_b   1.000
_cell.length_c   1.000
_cell.angle_alpha   90.00
_cell.angle_beta   90.00
_cell.angle_gamma   90.00
#
_symmetry.space_group_name_H-M   'P 1'
#
loop_
_entity.id
_entity.type
_entity.pdbx_description
1 polymer ?
#
loop_
_entity_poly.entity_id
_entity_poly.type
_entity_poly.pdbx_seq_one_letter_code
_entity_poly.pdbx_strand_id
1 'polypeptide(L)'
;MSDELNILLTNDDGYQAGGIHSLADMMRQFGRITAVAPKFHQSGMSMAVSMGGRAIAYKELPTEDGVRWSYLDATPASCVKYGLDEIFWPQKPDVVVCGINHGSNAATAANYSGTLGAAEEAALNGILGIGVSLDTMSLDADFSVVNEYFPGIFRKLWACHNPKSGIYYNVNFPNIPASAVKGIRVGHQGLGHWEKAVSY
;
A
#
# COMPACT_ATOMS: atom_id res chain seq x y z
N MET A 1 -9.15 -21.15 4.08
CA MET A 1 -8.72 -20.04 4.96
C MET A 1 -9.80 -19.97 6.02
N SER A 2 -9.52 -20.43 7.24
CA SER A 2 -10.51 -20.58 8.30
C SER A 2 -10.52 -19.40 9.28
N ASP A 3 -9.56 -18.53 9.23
CA ASP A 3 -9.47 -17.37 10.12
C ASP A 3 -9.50 -16.07 9.31
N GLU A 4 -10.33 -15.15 9.76
CA GLU A 4 -10.46 -13.80 9.22
C GLU A 4 -9.17 -13.02 9.51
N LEU A 5 -8.49 -12.52 8.47
CA LEU A 5 -7.22 -11.81 8.61
C LEU A 5 -7.42 -10.43 9.23
N ASN A 6 -6.45 -9.96 9.98
CA ASN A 6 -6.33 -8.57 10.39
C ASN A 6 -5.43 -7.83 9.41
N ILE A 7 -5.98 -6.94 8.63
CA ILE A 7 -5.32 -6.28 7.51
C ILE A 7 -5.13 -4.79 7.83
N LEU A 8 -3.88 -4.33 7.77
CA LEU A 8 -3.56 -2.91 7.84
C LEU A 8 -3.41 -2.37 6.42
N LEU A 9 -4.15 -1.31 6.09
CA LEU A 9 -4.03 -0.58 4.84
C LEU A 9 -3.39 0.79 5.05
N THR A 10 -2.57 1.19 4.10
CA THR A 10 -2.04 2.56 3.97
C THR A 10 -1.83 2.91 2.50
N ASN A 11 -1.43 4.14 2.21
CA ASN A 11 -1.03 4.63 0.88
C ASN A 11 -0.09 5.83 1.03
N ASP A 12 0.33 6.44 -0.07
CA ASP A 12 1.02 7.73 -0.09
C ASP A 12 0.18 8.85 -0.76
N ASP A 13 -0.96 8.52 -1.34
CA ASP A 13 -1.88 9.52 -1.93
C ASP A 13 -2.77 10.23 -0.90
N GLY A 14 -2.83 9.71 0.33
CA GLY A 14 -3.65 10.25 1.41
C GLY A 14 -4.95 9.47 1.63
N TYR A 15 -5.55 9.63 2.82
CA TYR A 15 -6.71 8.85 3.26
C TYR A 15 -7.98 9.03 2.41
N GLN A 16 -8.10 10.13 1.66
CA GLN A 16 -9.25 10.43 0.79
C GLN A 16 -9.08 9.91 -0.64
N ALA A 17 -7.92 9.36 -0.99
CA ALA A 17 -7.64 8.92 -2.34
C ALA A 17 -8.51 7.72 -2.75
N GLY A 18 -9.05 7.73 -3.98
CA GLY A 18 -9.89 6.63 -4.49
C GLY A 18 -9.19 5.27 -4.46
N GLY A 19 -7.86 5.26 -4.63
CA GLY A 19 -7.07 4.03 -4.61
C GLY A 19 -7.15 3.25 -3.30
N ILE A 20 -7.05 3.91 -2.14
CA ILE A 20 -7.12 3.21 -0.85
C ILE A 20 -8.55 2.75 -0.53
N HIS A 21 -9.57 3.49 -0.97
CA HIS A 21 -10.96 3.07 -0.83
C HIS A 21 -11.26 1.85 -1.70
N SER A 22 -10.84 1.85 -2.96
CA SER A 22 -10.95 0.68 -3.84
C SER A 22 -10.20 -0.54 -3.27
N LEU A 23 -9.01 -0.32 -2.70
CA LEU A 23 -8.25 -1.38 -2.03
C LEU A 23 -8.99 -1.93 -0.81
N ALA A 24 -9.56 -1.08 0.02
CA ALA A 24 -10.32 -1.48 1.20
C ALA A 24 -11.53 -2.34 0.82
N ASP A 25 -12.30 -1.91 -0.17
CA ASP A 25 -13.44 -2.66 -0.69
C ASP A 25 -13.06 -4.06 -1.17
N MET A 26 -11.98 -4.13 -1.94
CA MET A 26 -11.48 -5.39 -2.48
C MET A 26 -10.95 -6.32 -1.37
N MET A 27 -10.27 -5.78 -0.36
CA MET A 27 -9.62 -6.58 0.68
C MET A 27 -10.58 -7.08 1.77
N ARG A 28 -11.77 -6.51 1.92
CA ARG A 28 -12.81 -6.97 2.87
C ARG A 28 -13.16 -8.45 2.74
N GLN A 29 -13.03 -9.03 1.56
CA GLN A 29 -13.27 -10.47 1.37
C GLN A 29 -12.27 -11.38 2.08
N PHE A 30 -11.17 -10.84 2.60
CA PHE A 30 -10.08 -11.58 3.24
C PHE A 30 -10.04 -11.41 4.76
N GLY A 31 -10.65 -10.35 5.30
CA GLY A 31 -10.59 -10.10 6.73
C GLY A 31 -11.03 -8.71 7.16
N ARG A 32 -10.70 -8.38 8.39
CA ARG A 32 -10.98 -7.08 9.02
C ARG A 32 -9.99 -6.04 8.56
N ILE A 33 -10.50 -4.89 8.14
CA ILE A 33 -9.69 -3.82 7.60
C ILE A 33 -9.55 -2.69 8.63
N THR A 34 -8.30 -2.32 8.89
CA THR A 34 -7.93 -1.08 9.56
C THR A 34 -7.08 -0.26 8.60
N ALA A 35 -7.52 0.95 8.27
CA ALA A 35 -6.80 1.87 7.41
C ALA A 35 -6.18 2.99 8.25
N VAL A 36 -4.86 3.15 8.12
CA VAL A 36 -4.09 4.26 8.70
C VAL A 36 -3.32 4.90 7.56
N ALA A 37 -3.79 6.04 7.06
CA ALA A 37 -3.23 6.67 5.89
C ALA A 37 -2.72 8.09 6.18
N PRO A 38 -1.80 8.64 5.38
CA PRO A 38 -1.40 10.02 5.49
C PRO A 38 -2.60 10.97 5.36
N LYS A 39 -2.57 12.05 6.13
CA LYS A 39 -3.56 13.13 6.01
C LYS A 39 -3.51 13.81 4.66
N PHE A 40 -2.32 13.98 4.11
CA PHE A 40 -2.04 14.64 2.85
C PHE A 40 -1.20 13.74 1.95
N HIS A 41 -1.22 14.04 0.67
CA HIS A 41 -0.38 13.38 -0.33
C HIS A 41 1.12 13.44 0.04
N GLN A 42 1.81 12.30 -0.06
CA GLN A 42 3.19 12.05 0.39
C GLN A 42 4.03 11.33 -0.68
N SER A 43 3.83 11.65 -1.96
CA SER A 43 4.61 11.04 -3.04
C SER A 43 6.09 11.37 -2.92
N GLY A 44 6.92 10.42 -3.31
CA GLY A 44 8.38 10.58 -3.34
C GLY A 44 9.04 10.50 -1.96
N MET A 45 8.33 10.07 -0.92
CA MET A 45 8.86 10.01 0.44
C MET A 45 9.71 8.78 0.73
N SER A 46 9.79 7.81 -0.19
CA SER A 46 10.55 6.59 0.05
C SER A 46 10.13 5.94 1.39
N MET A 47 11.09 5.49 2.18
CA MET A 47 10.88 4.96 3.54
C MET A 47 11.12 6.02 4.64
N ALA A 48 10.94 7.30 4.33
CA ALA A 48 11.11 8.37 5.33
C ALA A 48 10.12 8.18 6.49
N VAL A 49 10.62 8.37 7.72
CA VAL A 49 9.81 8.33 8.94
C VAL A 49 9.69 9.74 9.49
N SER A 50 8.48 10.16 9.82
CA SER A 50 8.22 11.42 10.51
C SER A 50 8.68 11.29 11.95
N MET A 51 9.83 11.91 12.26
CA MET A 51 10.45 11.91 13.59
C MET A 51 10.78 13.34 14.01
N GLY A 52 11.00 13.55 15.29
CA GLY A 52 11.49 14.82 15.82
C GLY A 52 10.40 15.64 16.52
N GLY A 53 10.77 16.79 17.08
CA GLY A 53 10.08 17.55 18.10
C GLY A 53 8.72 18.18 17.78
N ARG A 54 8.01 17.77 16.71
CA ARG A 54 6.64 18.21 16.47
C ARG A 54 5.63 17.12 16.83
N ALA A 55 4.51 17.53 17.39
CA ALA A 55 3.36 16.63 17.56
C ALA A 55 2.84 16.18 16.20
N ILE A 56 2.57 14.88 16.05
CA ILE A 56 1.94 14.29 14.87
C ILE A 56 0.45 14.20 15.17
N ALA A 57 -0.37 14.80 14.30
CA ALA A 57 -1.82 14.75 14.46
C ALA A 57 -2.35 13.41 14.00
N TYR A 58 -3.05 12.71 14.89
CA TYR A 58 -3.84 11.51 14.60
C TYR A 58 -5.32 11.84 14.71
N LYS A 59 -6.13 11.25 13.85
CA LYS A 59 -7.59 11.31 13.96
C LYS A 59 -8.23 10.01 13.51
N GLU A 60 -9.02 9.43 14.38
CA GLU A 60 -9.94 8.35 14.04
C GLU A 60 -11.16 8.94 13.32
N LEU A 61 -11.58 8.27 12.27
CA LEU A 61 -12.73 8.64 11.45
C LEU A 61 -13.88 7.67 11.73
N PRO A 62 -15.13 8.01 11.34
CA PRO A 62 -16.23 7.07 11.43
C PRO A 62 -15.89 5.76 10.70
N THR A 63 -16.30 4.63 11.28
CA THR A 63 -16.23 3.34 10.59
C THR A 63 -17.20 3.37 9.42
N GLU A 64 -16.70 3.07 8.23
CA GLU A 64 -17.47 3.06 7.00
C GLU A 64 -17.35 1.67 6.36
N ASP A 65 -18.48 1.06 6.03
CA ASP A 65 -18.58 -0.28 5.43
C ASP A 65 -17.77 -1.38 6.14
N GLY A 66 -17.67 -1.31 7.48
CA GLY A 66 -16.90 -2.23 8.28
C GLY A 66 -15.39 -1.99 8.28
N VAL A 67 -14.91 -0.94 7.63
CA VAL A 67 -13.53 -0.49 7.64
C VAL A 67 -13.32 0.54 8.75
N ARG A 68 -12.31 0.31 9.57
CA ARG A 68 -11.87 1.26 10.59
C ARG A 68 -10.87 2.24 9.98
N TRP A 69 -11.29 3.50 9.83
CA TRP A 69 -10.52 4.54 9.18
C TRP A 69 -9.83 5.47 10.17
N SER A 70 -8.59 5.86 9.85
CA SER A 70 -7.88 6.93 10.53
C SER A 70 -6.85 7.59 9.62
N TYR A 71 -6.48 8.82 9.95
CA TYR A 71 -5.34 9.46 9.30
C TYR A 71 -4.28 9.91 10.30
N LEU A 72 -3.05 9.99 9.80
CA LEU A 72 -1.89 10.51 10.49
C LEU A 72 -1.25 11.64 9.66
N ASP A 73 -0.92 12.78 10.27
CA ASP A 73 -0.16 13.85 9.57
C ASP A 73 1.33 13.48 9.49
N ALA A 74 1.61 12.41 8.75
CA ALA A 74 2.92 11.79 8.66
C ALA A 74 3.10 11.04 7.33
N THR A 75 4.30 10.48 7.15
CA THR A 75 4.66 9.66 5.97
C THR A 75 3.98 8.29 5.99
N PRO A 76 3.90 7.57 4.85
CA PRO A 76 3.31 6.23 4.78
C PRO A 76 3.99 5.22 5.71
N ALA A 77 5.32 5.20 5.76
CA ALA A 77 6.06 4.33 6.69
C ALA A 77 5.72 4.63 8.15
N SER A 78 5.53 5.93 8.51
CA SER A 78 5.08 6.31 9.85
C SER A 78 3.64 5.87 10.14
N CYS A 79 2.76 5.84 9.13
CA CYS A 79 1.41 5.30 9.29
C CYS A 79 1.43 3.81 9.62
N VAL A 80 2.32 3.04 8.97
CA VAL A 80 2.53 1.62 9.31
C VAL A 80 3.07 1.49 10.74
N LYS A 81 4.14 2.22 11.10
CA LYS A 81 4.70 2.19 12.47
C LYS A 81 3.64 2.48 13.52
N TYR A 82 2.87 3.55 13.33
CA TYR A 82 1.79 3.91 14.25
C TYR A 82 0.72 2.81 14.33
N GLY A 83 0.35 2.24 13.19
CA GLY A 83 -0.58 1.12 13.15
C GLY A 83 -0.08 -0.07 13.98
N LEU A 84 1.20 -0.41 13.86
CA LEU A 84 1.80 -1.52 14.58
C LEU A 84 1.93 -1.25 16.08
N ASP A 85 2.40 -0.05 16.45
CA ASP A 85 2.80 0.28 17.82
C ASP A 85 1.62 0.74 18.69
N GLU A 86 0.56 1.33 18.09
CA GLU A 86 -0.54 1.93 18.87
C GLU A 86 -1.88 1.22 18.63
N ILE A 87 -2.15 0.79 17.39
CA ILE A 87 -3.48 0.25 17.05
C ILE A 87 -3.55 -1.26 17.22
N PHE A 88 -2.51 -1.96 16.78
CA PHE A 88 -2.46 -3.42 16.84
C PHE A 88 -1.76 -3.96 18.08
N TRP A 89 -0.94 -3.15 18.77
CA TRP A 89 -0.20 -3.61 19.96
C TRP A 89 -1.12 -4.22 21.03
N PRO A 90 -0.77 -5.36 21.66
CA PRO A 90 0.49 -6.14 21.51
C PRO A 90 0.46 -7.17 20.37
N GLN A 91 -0.64 -7.30 19.64
CA GLN A 91 -0.72 -8.15 18.45
C GLN A 91 -0.07 -7.44 17.25
N LYS A 92 -0.08 -8.10 16.12
CA LYS A 92 0.32 -7.55 14.82
C LYS A 92 -0.77 -7.82 13.79
N PRO A 93 -0.91 -6.99 12.76
CA PRO A 93 -1.72 -7.38 11.61
C PRO A 93 -1.07 -8.57 10.91
N ASP A 94 -1.87 -9.37 10.22
CA ASP A 94 -1.39 -10.50 9.44
C ASP A 94 -0.68 -10.05 8.16
N VAL A 95 -1.12 -8.90 7.62
CA VAL A 95 -0.59 -8.32 6.39
C VAL A 95 -0.75 -6.80 6.38
N VAL A 96 0.18 -6.11 5.74
CA VAL A 96 0.08 -4.68 5.39
C VAL A 96 -0.01 -4.57 3.86
N VAL A 97 -1.06 -3.93 3.35
CA VAL A 97 -1.20 -3.66 1.91
C VAL A 97 -1.22 -2.15 1.69
N CYS A 98 -0.34 -1.69 0.81
CA CYS A 98 -0.10 -0.27 0.56
C CYS A 98 -0.53 0.09 -0.86
N GLY A 99 -1.43 1.04 -1.02
CA GLY A 99 -1.92 1.50 -2.32
C GLY A 99 -3.45 1.73 -2.33
N ILE A 100 -4.12 1.68 -3.48
CA ILE A 100 -3.56 1.53 -4.84
C ILE A 100 -2.93 2.86 -5.24
N ASN A 101 -1.63 2.86 -5.50
CA ASN A 101 -0.89 4.05 -5.89
C ASN A 101 -1.24 4.50 -7.32
N HIS A 102 -1.36 5.82 -7.51
CA HIS A 102 -1.42 6.44 -8.83
C HIS A 102 0.00 6.61 -9.39
N GLY A 103 0.32 5.85 -10.42
CA GLY A 103 1.64 5.79 -11.04
C GLY A 103 2.38 4.49 -10.77
N SER A 104 3.19 4.08 -11.75
CA SER A 104 4.00 2.87 -11.65
C SER A 104 5.15 3.05 -10.66
N ASN A 105 5.36 2.04 -9.83
CA ASN A 105 6.53 1.91 -8.97
C ASN A 105 7.55 0.91 -9.55
N ALA A 106 7.66 0.86 -10.87
CA ALA A 106 8.62 0.02 -11.57
C ALA A 106 10.02 0.66 -11.61
N ALA A 107 11.04 -0.16 -11.86
CA ALA A 107 12.44 0.24 -11.99
C ALA A 107 12.91 1.09 -10.81
N THR A 108 13.67 2.18 -11.06
CA THR A 108 14.19 3.06 -9.99
C THR A 108 13.12 3.89 -9.31
N ALA A 109 11.92 4.04 -9.88
CA ALA A 109 10.79 4.67 -9.20
C ALA A 109 10.45 3.97 -7.86
N ALA A 110 10.70 2.67 -7.79
CA ALA A 110 10.55 1.90 -6.55
C ALA A 110 11.32 2.50 -5.35
N ASN A 111 12.50 3.07 -5.59
CA ASN A 111 13.35 3.61 -4.52
C ASN A 111 12.80 4.91 -3.92
N TYR A 112 11.95 5.63 -4.64
CA TYR A 112 11.34 6.89 -4.20
C TYR A 112 9.93 6.70 -3.64
N SER A 113 9.35 5.52 -3.82
CA SER A 113 7.95 5.23 -3.53
C SER A 113 7.65 5.21 -2.03
N GLY A 114 6.73 6.06 -1.59
CA GLY A 114 6.16 6.00 -0.24
C GLY A 114 5.30 4.73 -0.03
N THR A 115 4.58 4.30 -1.06
CA THR A 115 3.84 3.03 -1.07
C THR A 115 4.75 1.84 -0.78
N LEU A 116 5.91 1.75 -1.46
CA LEU A 116 6.85 0.65 -1.23
C LEU A 116 7.60 0.80 0.09
N GLY A 117 7.94 2.01 0.50
CA GLY A 117 8.55 2.26 1.82
C GLY A 117 7.65 1.80 2.97
N ALA A 118 6.33 1.94 2.84
CA ALA A 118 5.38 1.41 3.80
C ALA A 118 5.31 -0.13 3.79
N ALA A 119 5.38 -0.75 2.61
CA ALA A 119 5.43 -2.21 2.50
C ALA A 119 6.74 -2.78 3.06
N GLU A 120 7.87 -2.07 2.87
CA GLU A 120 9.17 -2.41 3.44
C GLU A 120 9.16 -2.30 4.97
N GLU A 121 8.54 -1.26 5.54
CA GLU A 121 8.38 -1.13 7.01
C GLU A 121 7.65 -2.34 7.60
N ALA A 122 6.62 -2.85 6.94
CA ALA A 122 5.95 -4.08 7.35
C ALA A 122 6.89 -5.28 7.32
N ALA A 123 7.66 -5.44 6.26
CA ALA A 123 8.61 -6.56 6.10
C ALA A 123 9.72 -6.55 7.15
N LEU A 124 10.23 -5.38 7.52
CA LEU A 124 11.20 -5.22 8.63
C LEU A 124 10.64 -5.65 9.98
N ASN A 125 9.32 -5.58 10.15
CA ASN A 125 8.61 -6.05 11.34
C ASN A 125 8.17 -7.51 11.27
N GLY A 126 8.58 -8.24 10.23
CA GLY A 126 8.24 -9.65 10.02
C GLY A 126 6.80 -9.88 9.58
N ILE A 127 6.19 -8.90 8.92
CA ILE A 127 4.81 -8.94 8.42
C ILE A 127 4.85 -8.92 6.89
N LEU A 128 3.93 -9.63 6.24
CA LEU A 128 3.77 -9.55 4.79
C LEU A 128 3.45 -8.11 4.37
N GLY A 129 4.36 -7.47 3.63
CA GLY A 129 4.17 -6.15 3.02
C GLY A 129 3.92 -6.27 1.52
N ILE A 130 2.88 -5.61 1.01
CA ILE A 130 2.56 -5.60 -0.42
C ILE A 130 2.27 -4.17 -0.86
N GLY A 131 3.05 -3.65 -1.80
CA GLY A 131 2.75 -2.40 -2.50
C GLY A 131 2.00 -2.69 -3.80
N VAL A 132 0.91 -1.97 -4.05
CA VAL A 132 0.06 -2.12 -5.23
C VAL A 132 -0.04 -0.80 -5.97
N SER A 133 0.24 -0.81 -7.26
CA SER A 133 0.28 0.40 -8.10
C SER A 133 -0.44 0.17 -9.43
N LEU A 134 -1.14 1.20 -9.90
CA LEU A 134 -1.73 1.28 -11.24
C LEU A 134 -0.97 2.34 -12.04
N ASP A 135 -0.51 1.99 -13.24
CA ASP A 135 0.29 2.86 -14.12
C ASP A 135 -0.59 3.94 -14.76
N THR A 136 -1.04 4.90 -13.95
CA THR A 136 -1.85 6.04 -14.37
C THR A 136 -1.58 7.23 -13.47
N MET A 137 -1.65 8.44 -14.04
CA MET A 137 -1.60 9.70 -13.28
C MET A 137 -2.98 10.38 -13.22
N SER A 138 -4.03 9.71 -13.69
CA SER A 138 -5.39 10.25 -13.63
C SER A 138 -5.95 10.20 -12.21
N LEU A 139 -6.53 11.30 -11.75
CA LEU A 139 -7.22 11.34 -10.45
C LEU A 139 -8.53 10.52 -10.49
N ASP A 140 -9.14 10.38 -11.67
CA ASP A 140 -10.34 9.57 -11.93
C ASP A 140 -9.93 8.19 -12.47
N ALA A 141 -8.98 7.52 -11.82
CA ALA A 141 -8.47 6.24 -12.25
C ALA A 141 -9.53 5.13 -12.14
N ASP A 142 -9.60 4.29 -13.18
CA ASP A 142 -10.38 3.04 -13.15
C ASP A 142 -9.52 1.91 -12.57
N PHE A 143 -9.85 1.47 -11.36
CA PHE A 143 -9.15 0.39 -10.67
C PHE A 143 -9.68 -1.01 -11.04
N SER A 144 -10.56 -1.15 -12.02
CA SER A 144 -11.21 -2.43 -12.37
C SER A 144 -10.20 -3.55 -12.66
N VAL A 145 -9.11 -3.26 -13.35
CA VAL A 145 -8.04 -4.22 -13.63
C VAL A 145 -7.37 -4.72 -12.35
N VAL A 146 -7.17 -3.84 -11.36
CA VAL A 146 -6.61 -4.22 -10.06
C VAL A 146 -7.63 -5.05 -9.28
N ASN A 147 -8.88 -4.61 -9.22
CA ASN A 147 -9.96 -5.28 -8.51
C ASN A 147 -10.21 -6.70 -9.01
N GLU A 148 -10.04 -6.95 -10.31
CA GLU A 148 -10.21 -8.27 -10.89
C GLU A 148 -9.05 -9.22 -10.58
N TYR A 149 -7.81 -8.77 -10.70
CA TYR A 149 -6.66 -9.67 -10.64
C TYR A 149 -5.94 -9.71 -9.29
N PHE A 150 -5.93 -8.60 -8.53
CA PHE A 150 -5.17 -8.55 -7.28
C PHE A 150 -5.65 -9.57 -6.23
N PRO A 151 -6.94 -9.87 -6.05
CA PRO A 151 -7.37 -10.91 -5.10
C PRO A 151 -6.73 -12.27 -5.36
N GLY A 152 -6.56 -12.66 -6.62
CA GLY A 152 -5.88 -13.90 -7.01
C GLY A 152 -4.38 -13.85 -6.74
N ILE A 153 -3.75 -12.69 -6.97
CA ILE A 153 -2.34 -12.45 -6.67
C ILE A 153 -2.13 -12.49 -5.15
N PHE A 154 -2.96 -11.81 -4.38
CA PHE A 154 -2.91 -11.77 -2.92
C PHE A 154 -2.93 -13.19 -2.32
N ARG A 155 -3.87 -14.05 -2.76
CA ARG A 155 -3.94 -15.45 -2.28
C ARG A 155 -2.63 -16.21 -2.52
N LYS A 156 -1.98 -16.00 -3.67
CA LYS A 156 -0.69 -16.65 -3.99
C LYS A 156 0.42 -16.11 -3.12
N LEU A 157 0.52 -14.79 -2.95
CA LEU A 157 1.52 -14.17 -2.08
C LEU A 157 1.35 -14.60 -0.63
N TRP A 158 0.12 -14.62 -0.14
CA TRP A 158 -0.21 -15.12 1.20
C TRP A 158 0.22 -16.58 1.41
N ALA A 159 -0.03 -17.43 0.43
CA ALA A 159 0.30 -18.85 0.51
C ALA A 159 1.81 -19.14 0.48
N CYS A 160 2.62 -18.30 -0.16
CA CYS A 160 4.07 -18.48 -0.28
C CYS A 160 4.90 -17.59 0.66
N HIS A 161 4.26 -16.67 1.42
CA HIS A 161 4.96 -15.75 2.29
C HIS A 161 5.70 -16.46 3.42
N ASN A 162 6.95 -16.04 3.67
CA ASN A 162 7.73 -16.40 4.84
C ASN A 162 8.04 -15.15 5.67
N PRO A 163 7.45 -14.97 6.86
CA PRO A 163 7.64 -13.77 7.68
C PRO A 163 9.11 -13.48 8.06
N LYS A 164 9.95 -14.51 8.04
CA LYS A 164 11.38 -14.38 8.38
C LYS A 164 12.24 -13.96 7.20
N SER A 165 11.67 -13.81 6.00
CA SER A 165 12.44 -13.48 4.80
C SER A 165 12.83 -12.00 4.70
N GLY A 166 12.10 -11.11 5.37
CA GLY A 166 12.25 -9.66 5.21
C GLY A 166 11.91 -9.15 3.80
N ILE A 167 11.13 -9.92 3.05
CA ILE A 167 10.75 -9.60 1.66
C ILE A 167 9.40 -8.91 1.66
N TYR A 168 9.28 -7.82 0.92
CA TYR A 168 8.01 -7.23 0.52
C TYR A 168 7.78 -7.41 -0.98
N TYR A 169 6.54 -7.25 -1.42
CA TYR A 169 6.17 -7.45 -2.82
C TYR A 169 5.73 -6.13 -3.45
N ASN A 170 6.22 -5.90 -4.67
CA ASN A 170 5.88 -4.75 -5.51
C ASN A 170 5.03 -5.22 -6.69
N VAL A 171 3.73 -4.92 -6.67
CA VAL A 171 2.77 -5.34 -7.68
C VAL A 171 2.33 -4.15 -8.51
N ASN A 172 2.64 -4.16 -9.81
CA ASN A 172 2.29 -3.10 -10.73
C ASN A 172 1.30 -3.58 -11.78
N PHE A 173 0.27 -2.80 -12.01
CA PHE A 173 -0.75 -3.04 -13.02
C PHE A 173 -0.62 -2.01 -14.15
N PRO A 174 -0.70 -2.43 -15.42
CA PRO A 174 -0.85 -1.50 -16.53
C PRO A 174 -2.26 -0.90 -16.52
N ASN A 175 -2.39 0.34 -16.94
CA ASN A 175 -3.69 1.00 -17.11
C ASN A 175 -4.34 0.57 -18.43
N ILE A 176 -4.89 -0.62 -18.45
CA ILE A 176 -5.58 -1.24 -19.60
C ILE A 176 -6.85 -1.94 -19.12
N PRO A 177 -7.84 -2.17 -20.02
CA PRO A 177 -8.99 -2.99 -19.68
C PRO A 177 -8.57 -4.38 -19.15
N ALA A 178 -9.27 -4.90 -18.16
CA ALA A 178 -8.97 -6.20 -17.55
C ALA A 178 -8.93 -7.33 -18.60
N SER A 179 -9.81 -7.29 -19.60
CA SER A 179 -9.84 -8.26 -20.71
C SER A 179 -8.59 -8.27 -21.60
N ALA A 180 -7.76 -7.21 -21.55
CA ALA A 180 -6.52 -7.13 -22.32
C ALA A 180 -5.31 -7.68 -21.55
N VAL A 181 -5.45 -8.05 -20.28
CA VAL A 181 -4.38 -8.64 -19.46
C VAL A 181 -4.08 -10.04 -19.97
N LYS A 182 -2.80 -10.29 -20.33
CA LYS A 182 -2.36 -11.57 -20.90
C LYS A 182 -1.77 -12.52 -19.86
N GLY A 183 -1.57 -12.06 -18.62
CA GLY A 183 -1.01 -12.87 -17.54
C GLY A 183 -0.16 -12.07 -16.57
N ILE A 184 0.46 -12.79 -15.64
CA ILE A 184 1.31 -12.24 -14.58
C ILE A 184 2.76 -12.62 -14.85
N ARG A 185 3.69 -11.68 -14.65
CA ARG A 185 5.12 -11.95 -14.71
C ARG A 185 5.79 -11.53 -13.40
N VAL A 186 6.69 -12.35 -12.93
CA VAL A 186 7.66 -11.98 -11.89
C VAL A 186 8.91 -11.46 -12.62
N GLY A 187 9.40 -10.31 -12.19
CA GLY A 187 10.54 -9.64 -12.80
C GLY A 187 11.57 -9.21 -11.76
N HIS A 188 12.63 -8.61 -12.25
CA HIS A 188 13.64 -7.92 -11.44
C HIS A 188 13.48 -6.42 -11.60
N GLN A 189 13.85 -5.65 -10.56
CA GLN A 189 13.88 -4.19 -10.65
C GLN A 189 14.86 -3.75 -11.75
N GLY A 190 14.35 -2.99 -12.71
CA GLY A 190 15.17 -2.42 -13.80
C GLY A 190 15.96 -1.20 -13.33
N LEU A 191 16.78 -0.66 -14.24
CA LEU A 191 17.60 0.53 -14.03
C LEU A 191 17.06 1.79 -14.76
N GLY A 192 15.76 1.77 -15.13
CA GLY A 192 15.11 2.92 -15.75
C GLY A 192 15.11 4.13 -14.80
N HIS A 193 15.21 5.34 -15.35
CA HIS A 193 15.16 6.60 -14.60
C HIS A 193 14.39 7.65 -15.40
N TRP A 194 13.91 8.66 -14.70
CA TRP A 194 13.26 9.79 -15.33
C TRP A 194 14.29 10.72 -15.97
N GLU A 195 14.04 11.11 -17.21
CA GLU A 195 14.79 12.18 -17.87
C GLU A 195 13.99 13.48 -17.80
N LYS A 196 14.68 14.61 -17.57
CA LYS A 196 14.06 15.95 -17.48
C LYS A 196 12.88 15.99 -16.49
N ALA A 197 13.09 15.45 -15.30
CA ALA A 197 12.08 15.41 -14.25
C ALA A 197 11.66 16.82 -13.77
N VAL A 198 12.41 17.86 -14.11
CA VAL A 198 12.12 19.25 -13.79
C VAL A 198 12.10 20.06 -15.08
N SER A 199 11.00 20.77 -15.33
CA SER A 199 10.88 21.82 -16.35
C SER A 199 10.93 23.18 -15.68
N TYR A 200 11.73 24.11 -16.22
CA TYR A 200 11.82 25.49 -15.78
C TYR A 200 10.87 26.35 -16.56
#